data_af31635c25f7e58671b392a30bb5f597
#
_entry.id   af31635c25f7e58671b392a30bb5f597
#
_cell.length_a   1.000
_cell.length_b   1.000
_cell.length_c   1.000
_cell.angle_alpha   90.00
_cell.angle_beta   90.00
_cell.angle_gamma   90.00
#
_symmetry.space_group_name_H-M   'P 1'
#
loop_
_entity.id
_entity.type
_entity.pdbx_description
1 polymer ?
#
loop_
_entity_poly.entity_id
_entity_poly.type
_entity_poly.pdbx_seq_one_letter_code
_entity_poly.pdbx_strand_id
1 'polypeptide(L)'
;MYVHWGSENTDLVEASQRELAKKYVESGVDLIVGDHSHCLQGIDYIEDVPVFYSLGNYWFISKTVDTGIAEVVLSTKMKDDADQENSVYIKSVRFIPAIQRNFSTSSVDDSEKERILSYLQGISNYAEIDLATGEIRKSDTDRNTQGGMNTSPTKKTEEVTEAQPGEITGAPENAQ
;
A
#
# COMPACT_ATOMS: atom_id res chain seq x y z
N MET A 1 -5.20 8.51 -11.03
CA MET A 1 -3.98 7.89 -11.64
C MET A 1 -3.70 6.57 -10.96
N TYR A 2 -3.47 5.48 -11.74
CA TYR A 2 -2.93 4.23 -11.24
C TYR A 2 -1.52 4.06 -11.81
N VAL A 3 -0.54 3.68 -10.97
CA VAL A 3 0.87 3.67 -11.37
C VAL A 3 1.61 2.46 -10.78
N HIS A 4 2.47 1.85 -11.57
CA HIS A 4 3.31 0.71 -11.22
C HIS A 4 4.76 1.20 -11.08
N TRP A 5 5.30 1.24 -9.86
CA TRP A 5 6.56 1.92 -9.54
C TRP A 5 7.26 1.42 -8.28
N GLY A 6 8.45 1.95 -8.01
CA GLY A 6 9.26 1.62 -6.83
C GLY A 6 10.02 0.31 -6.99
N SER A 7 10.64 -0.14 -5.91
CA SER A 7 11.36 -1.41 -5.85
C SER A 7 10.55 -2.48 -5.13
N GLU A 8 10.75 -3.74 -5.53
CA GLU A 8 10.09 -4.89 -4.91
C GLU A 8 10.56 -5.12 -3.46
N ASN A 9 9.64 -5.63 -2.63
CA ASN A 9 9.88 -6.08 -1.26
C ASN A 9 10.46 -5.02 -0.31
N THR A 10 10.12 -3.74 -0.55
CA THR A 10 10.46 -2.63 0.33
C THR A 10 9.24 -1.76 0.63
N ASP A 11 9.05 -1.43 1.90
CA ASP A 11 8.05 -0.49 2.38
C ASP A 11 8.52 0.98 2.29
N LEU A 12 9.81 1.18 1.97
CA LEU A 12 10.39 2.49 1.79
C LEU A 12 9.88 3.14 0.51
N VAL A 13 9.24 4.30 0.64
CA VAL A 13 8.90 5.15 -0.50
C VAL A 13 10.15 5.86 -1.00
N GLU A 14 10.56 5.57 -2.23
CA GLU A 14 11.75 6.13 -2.85
C GLU A 14 11.56 7.61 -3.23
N ALA A 15 12.67 8.34 -3.29
CA ALA A 15 12.66 9.74 -3.76
C ALA A 15 12.07 9.88 -5.18
N SER A 16 12.38 8.92 -6.06
CA SER A 16 11.84 8.85 -7.42
C SER A 16 10.33 8.75 -7.48
N GLN A 17 9.71 7.94 -6.57
CA GLN A 17 8.26 7.84 -6.45
C GLN A 17 7.65 9.17 -5.99
N ARG A 18 8.26 9.85 -5.00
CA ARG A 18 7.79 11.15 -4.49
C ARG A 18 7.88 12.25 -5.54
N GLU A 19 8.99 12.30 -6.29
CA GLU A 19 9.18 13.28 -7.36
C GLU A 19 8.18 13.06 -8.51
N LEU A 20 7.93 11.80 -8.87
CA LEU A 20 6.98 11.48 -9.92
C LEU A 20 5.54 11.78 -9.47
N ALA A 21 5.18 11.47 -8.23
CA ALA A 21 3.89 11.82 -7.65
C ALA A 21 3.63 13.34 -7.71
N LYS A 22 4.62 14.17 -7.35
CA LYS A 22 4.51 15.63 -7.48
C LYS A 22 4.19 16.07 -8.90
N LYS A 23 4.89 15.53 -9.89
CA LYS A 23 4.64 15.85 -11.30
C LYS A 23 3.23 15.47 -11.75
N TYR A 24 2.70 14.35 -11.26
CA TYR A 24 1.32 13.95 -11.55
C TYR A 24 0.30 14.91 -10.92
N VAL A 25 0.52 15.33 -9.67
CA VAL A 25 -0.33 16.32 -9.00
C VAL A 25 -0.28 17.67 -9.73
N GLU A 26 0.91 18.17 -10.07
CA GLU A 26 1.11 19.38 -10.87
C GLU A 26 0.43 19.30 -12.24
N SER A 27 0.23 18.09 -12.77
CA SER A 27 -0.48 17.85 -14.03
C SER A 27 -1.99 17.71 -13.87
N GLY A 28 -2.55 17.89 -12.65
CA GLY A 28 -3.97 17.88 -12.38
C GLY A 28 -4.54 16.50 -12.00
N VAL A 29 -3.72 15.60 -11.47
CA VAL A 29 -4.20 14.32 -10.92
C VAL A 29 -4.74 14.52 -9.51
N ASP A 30 -5.97 14.06 -9.24
CA ASP A 30 -6.66 14.22 -7.95
C ASP A 30 -6.48 13.04 -6.99
N LEU A 31 -5.97 11.91 -7.46
CA LEU A 31 -5.72 10.70 -6.67
C LEU A 31 -4.63 9.86 -7.33
N ILE A 32 -3.66 9.39 -6.55
CA ILE A 32 -2.65 8.44 -7.01
C ILE A 32 -2.77 7.14 -6.21
N VAL A 33 -2.85 6.01 -6.92
CA VAL A 33 -2.79 4.66 -6.35
C VAL A 33 -1.68 3.91 -7.06
N GLY A 34 -0.68 3.51 -6.29
CA GLY A 34 0.48 2.79 -6.75
C GLY A 34 0.48 1.32 -6.34
N ASP A 35 1.30 0.55 -7.03
CA ASP A 35 1.64 -0.83 -6.69
C ASP A 35 3.07 -1.19 -7.16
N HIS A 36 3.41 -2.45 -7.24
CA HIS A 36 4.69 -3.07 -7.63
C HIS A 36 5.53 -3.56 -6.45
N SER A 37 5.61 -2.85 -5.36
CA SER A 37 6.52 -3.21 -4.25
C SER A 37 6.19 -4.55 -3.58
N HIS A 38 5.04 -5.17 -3.90
CA HIS A 38 4.55 -6.41 -3.30
C HIS A 38 4.32 -6.36 -1.78
N CYS A 39 4.42 -5.18 -1.17
CA CYS A 39 4.13 -4.89 0.22
C CYS A 39 3.44 -3.53 0.34
N LEU A 40 2.84 -3.25 1.50
CA LEU A 40 2.33 -1.92 1.79
C LEU A 40 3.48 -0.92 1.81
N GLN A 41 3.26 0.24 1.17
CA GLN A 41 4.07 1.44 1.35
C GLN A 41 3.22 2.55 1.98
N GLY A 42 3.86 3.61 2.43
CA GLY A 42 3.21 4.72 3.09
C GLY A 42 2.10 5.38 2.26
N ILE A 43 1.28 6.14 2.94
CA ILE A 43 0.26 7.00 2.35
C ILE A 43 0.65 8.44 2.69
N ASP A 44 0.66 9.31 1.69
CA ASP A 44 0.96 10.72 1.87
C ASP A 44 -0.11 11.59 1.24
N TYR A 45 -0.06 12.88 1.55
CA TYR A 45 -0.72 13.92 0.79
C TYR A 45 0.33 14.81 0.12
N ILE A 46 0.13 15.08 -1.17
CA ILE A 46 0.86 16.10 -1.90
C ILE A 46 -0.14 17.21 -2.20
N GLU A 47 0.05 18.38 -1.59
CA GLU A 47 -1.00 19.40 -1.49
C GLU A 47 -2.26 18.80 -0.85
N ASP A 48 -3.37 18.70 -1.58
CA ASP A 48 -4.62 18.09 -1.09
C ASP A 48 -4.91 16.73 -1.78
N VAL A 49 -3.96 16.21 -2.54
CA VAL A 49 -4.09 14.97 -3.30
C VAL A 49 -3.58 13.78 -2.48
N PRO A 50 -4.42 12.79 -2.18
CA PRO A 50 -3.98 11.57 -1.50
C PRO A 50 -3.18 10.68 -2.45
N VAL A 51 -2.07 10.14 -1.91
CA VAL A 51 -1.14 9.27 -2.63
C VAL A 51 -0.95 7.98 -1.84
N PHE A 52 -1.47 6.88 -2.35
CA PHE A 52 -1.16 5.53 -1.87
C PHE A 52 0.05 5.04 -2.67
N TYR A 53 1.21 4.91 -2.05
CA TYR A 53 2.41 4.48 -2.80
C TYR A 53 2.38 3.02 -3.19
N SER A 54 1.83 2.13 -2.35
CA SER A 54 1.50 0.74 -2.70
C SER A 54 0.47 0.14 -1.74
N LEU A 55 -0.48 -0.60 -2.29
CA LEU A 55 -1.49 -1.34 -1.53
C LEU A 55 -1.05 -2.79 -1.21
N GLY A 56 0.15 -3.20 -1.64
CA GLY A 56 0.63 -4.56 -1.48
C GLY A 56 -0.10 -5.57 -2.38
N ASN A 57 0.15 -6.87 -2.11
CA ASN A 57 -0.45 -7.95 -2.89
C ASN A 57 -1.87 -8.27 -2.41
N TYR A 58 -2.89 -7.90 -3.16
CA TYR A 58 -4.26 -8.29 -2.84
C TYR A 58 -4.54 -9.77 -3.17
N TRP A 59 -4.03 -10.24 -4.30
CA TRP A 59 -4.09 -11.65 -4.70
C TRP A 59 -2.92 -11.95 -5.63
N PHE A 60 -1.90 -12.67 -5.14
CA PHE A 60 -0.70 -12.88 -5.94
C PHE A 60 0.10 -14.15 -5.58
N ILE A 61 0.43 -14.39 -4.31
CA ILE A 61 1.38 -15.41 -3.87
C ILE A 61 0.83 -16.27 -2.73
N SER A 62 1.54 -17.37 -2.41
CA SER A 62 1.23 -18.23 -1.26
C SER A 62 1.65 -17.62 0.10
N LYS A 63 2.57 -16.65 0.10
CA LYS A 63 3.05 -16.00 1.33
C LYS A 63 1.92 -15.21 2.02
N THR A 64 2.03 -15.09 3.34
CA THR A 64 1.16 -14.20 4.11
C THR A 64 1.71 -12.79 4.04
N VAL A 65 0.91 -11.85 3.55
CA VAL A 65 1.27 -10.42 3.45
C VAL A 65 0.08 -9.55 3.82
N ASP A 66 0.38 -8.42 4.45
CA ASP A 66 -0.58 -7.37 4.71
C ASP A 66 -0.91 -6.63 3.41
N THR A 67 -2.18 -6.34 3.23
CA THR A 67 -2.71 -5.64 2.06
C THR A 67 -4.00 -4.91 2.45
N GLY A 68 -4.70 -4.35 1.50
CA GLY A 68 -6.00 -3.73 1.75
C GLY A 68 -6.61 -3.09 0.52
N ILE A 69 -7.68 -2.38 0.79
CA ILE A 69 -8.45 -1.65 -0.22
C ILE A 69 -8.39 -0.16 0.11
N ALA A 70 -8.08 0.66 -0.87
CA ALA A 70 -8.29 2.10 -0.80
C ALA A 70 -9.74 2.41 -1.18
N GLU A 71 -10.52 2.88 -0.20
CA GLU A 71 -11.87 3.35 -0.43
C GLU A 71 -11.84 4.88 -0.57
N VAL A 72 -12.40 5.39 -1.66
CA VAL A 72 -12.48 6.83 -1.94
C VAL A 72 -13.92 7.22 -2.23
N VAL A 73 -14.46 8.12 -1.42
CA VAL A 73 -15.81 8.65 -1.60
C VAL A 73 -15.72 9.97 -2.36
N LEU A 74 -16.35 10.02 -3.52
CA LEU A 74 -16.47 11.23 -4.31
C LEU A 74 -17.79 11.93 -3.98
N SER A 75 -17.81 13.26 -4.05
CA SER A 75 -18.98 14.09 -3.88
C SER A 75 -19.00 15.17 -4.95
N THR A 76 -20.21 15.65 -5.27
CA THR A 76 -20.41 16.77 -6.21
C THR A 76 -20.84 18.01 -5.44
N LYS A 77 -20.26 19.14 -5.79
CA LYS A 77 -20.72 20.44 -5.35
C LYS A 77 -21.55 21.05 -6.47
N MET A 78 -22.88 21.08 -6.26
CA MET A 78 -23.79 21.79 -7.15
C MET A 78 -23.56 23.28 -6.98
N LYS A 79 -23.46 24.01 -8.08
CA LYS A 79 -23.43 25.47 -8.06
C LYS A 79 -24.81 26.02 -8.35
N ASP A 80 -25.19 27.09 -7.69
CA ASP A 80 -26.51 27.71 -7.80
C ASP A 80 -26.69 28.44 -9.14
N ASP A 81 -25.62 28.61 -9.93
CA ASP A 81 -25.61 29.34 -11.20
C ASP A 81 -25.57 28.35 -12.38
N ALA A 82 -26.53 28.44 -13.28
CA ALA A 82 -26.72 27.55 -14.43
C ALA A 82 -25.54 27.56 -15.43
N ASP A 83 -24.68 28.59 -15.38
CA ASP A 83 -23.55 28.79 -16.29
C ASP A 83 -22.21 28.25 -15.69
N GLN A 84 -22.25 27.64 -14.49
CA GLN A 84 -21.03 27.08 -13.87
C GLN A 84 -21.08 25.57 -13.76
N GLU A 85 -20.04 24.89 -14.22
CA GLU A 85 -19.92 23.44 -14.11
C GLU A 85 -19.86 22.98 -12.64
N ASN A 86 -20.59 21.88 -12.34
CA ASN A 86 -20.50 21.20 -11.05
C ASN A 86 -19.08 20.66 -10.85
N SER A 87 -18.52 20.84 -9.68
CA SER A 87 -17.22 20.28 -9.36
C SER A 87 -17.37 18.96 -8.61
N VAL A 88 -16.53 17.97 -8.98
CA VAL A 88 -16.37 16.71 -8.24
C VAL A 88 -15.17 16.87 -7.34
N TYR A 89 -15.26 16.38 -6.09
CA TYR A 89 -14.15 16.40 -5.14
C TYR A 89 -14.13 15.11 -4.32
N ILE A 90 -12.97 14.78 -3.76
CA ILE A 90 -12.80 13.68 -2.82
C ILE A 90 -13.37 14.13 -1.46
N LYS A 91 -14.42 13.44 -0.99
CA LYS A 91 -15.05 13.70 0.29
C LYS A 91 -14.34 13.02 1.44
N SER A 92 -13.93 11.78 1.25
CA SER A 92 -13.20 11.00 2.25
C SER A 92 -12.35 9.91 1.60
N VAL A 93 -11.30 9.53 2.31
CA VAL A 93 -10.37 8.46 1.92
C VAL A 93 -10.22 7.53 3.11
N ARG A 94 -10.24 6.22 2.88
CA ARG A 94 -10.07 5.19 3.92
C ARG A 94 -9.25 4.02 3.39
N PHE A 95 -8.41 3.45 4.25
CA PHE A 95 -7.77 2.18 4.01
C PHE A 95 -8.50 1.08 4.79
N ILE A 96 -8.92 0.05 4.10
CA ILE A 96 -9.58 -1.13 4.68
C ILE A 96 -8.56 -2.26 4.69
N PRO A 97 -7.98 -2.61 5.86
CA PRO A 97 -6.98 -3.66 5.96
C PRO A 97 -7.52 -5.04 5.59
N ALA A 98 -6.65 -5.82 4.95
CA ALA A 98 -6.87 -7.21 4.62
C ALA A 98 -5.55 -7.99 4.73
N ILE A 99 -5.62 -9.31 4.76
CA ILE A 99 -4.45 -10.19 4.71
C ILE A 99 -4.61 -11.17 3.57
N GLN A 100 -3.60 -11.23 2.72
CA GLN A 100 -3.46 -12.27 1.70
C GLN A 100 -2.67 -13.45 2.29
N ARG A 101 -3.23 -14.66 2.19
CA ARG A 101 -2.62 -15.94 2.59
C ARG A 101 -2.98 -17.01 1.58
N ASN A 102 -2.01 -17.82 1.14
CA ASN A 102 -2.25 -18.96 0.27
C ASN A 102 -3.16 -18.65 -0.93
N PHE A 103 -2.86 -17.60 -1.68
CA PHE A 103 -3.65 -17.13 -2.83
C PHE A 103 -5.10 -16.73 -2.48
N SER A 104 -5.38 -16.37 -1.25
CA SER A 104 -6.69 -15.91 -0.82
C SER A 104 -6.54 -14.67 0.04
N THR A 105 -7.43 -13.70 -0.15
CA THR A 105 -7.49 -12.48 0.65
C THR A 105 -8.73 -12.50 1.52
N SER A 106 -8.56 -12.15 2.79
CA SER A 106 -9.63 -12.10 3.76
C SER A 106 -9.61 -10.80 4.57
N SER A 107 -10.77 -10.43 5.07
CA SER A 107 -10.88 -9.40 6.09
C SER A 107 -10.13 -9.82 7.36
N VAL A 108 -9.79 -8.86 8.18
CA VAL A 108 -9.04 -9.03 9.43
C VAL A 108 -9.94 -8.79 10.64
N ASP A 109 -9.57 -9.35 11.78
CA ASP A 109 -10.16 -9.00 13.07
C ASP A 109 -9.65 -7.64 13.59
N ASP A 110 -10.20 -7.15 14.69
CA ASP A 110 -9.87 -5.84 15.24
C ASP A 110 -8.39 -5.72 15.65
N SER A 111 -7.78 -6.79 16.14
CA SER A 111 -6.37 -6.81 16.56
C SER A 111 -5.43 -6.71 15.35
N GLU A 112 -5.69 -7.48 14.30
CA GLU A 112 -4.92 -7.42 13.06
C GLU A 112 -5.15 -6.10 12.32
N LYS A 113 -6.37 -5.57 12.36
CA LYS A 113 -6.70 -4.24 11.83
C LYS A 113 -5.87 -3.15 12.50
N GLU A 114 -5.87 -3.10 13.83
CA GLU A 114 -5.09 -2.12 14.59
C GLU A 114 -3.59 -2.27 14.30
N ARG A 115 -3.07 -3.49 14.22
CA ARG A 115 -1.67 -3.76 13.88
C ARG A 115 -1.31 -3.21 12.50
N ILE A 116 -2.12 -3.51 11.47
CA ILE A 116 -1.87 -3.09 10.09
C ILE A 116 -1.97 -1.56 9.96
N LEU A 117 -3.01 -0.95 10.55
CA LEU A 117 -3.17 0.49 10.50
C LEU A 117 -2.08 1.23 11.28
N SER A 118 -1.64 0.71 12.43
CA SER A 118 -0.51 1.26 13.18
C SER A 118 0.80 1.18 12.39
N TYR A 119 1.04 0.05 11.73
CA TYR A 119 2.20 -0.09 10.84
C TYR A 119 2.15 0.91 9.69
N LEU A 120 1.00 1.00 8.99
CA LEU A 120 0.82 1.92 7.87
C LEU A 120 0.97 3.38 8.31
N GLN A 121 0.45 3.74 9.50
CA GLN A 121 0.66 5.05 10.10
C GLN A 121 2.15 5.34 10.34
N GLY A 122 2.90 4.34 10.80
CA GLY A 122 4.34 4.46 11.09
C GLY A 122 5.20 4.74 9.86
N ILE A 123 4.77 4.32 8.68
CA ILE A 123 5.46 4.54 7.40
C ILE A 123 4.85 5.66 6.54
N SER A 124 3.80 6.35 7.05
CA SER A 124 3.11 7.47 6.40
C SER A 124 3.52 8.79 7.04
N ASN A 125 4.14 9.69 6.27
CA ASN A 125 4.74 10.91 6.83
C ASN A 125 3.75 12.09 6.87
N TYR A 126 2.93 12.23 5.83
CA TYR A 126 2.04 13.38 5.62
C TYR A 126 0.56 13.01 5.68
N ALA A 127 0.25 11.85 6.26
CA ALA A 127 -1.10 11.41 6.48
C ALA A 127 -1.34 11.00 7.95
N GLU A 128 -2.55 11.25 8.44
CA GLU A 128 -3.06 10.75 9.70
C GLU A 128 -4.08 9.65 9.43
N ILE A 129 -3.88 8.49 10.05
CA ILE A 129 -4.74 7.33 9.90
C ILE A 129 -5.46 7.08 11.23
N ASP A 130 -6.78 7.14 11.20
CA ASP A 130 -7.60 6.74 12.34
C ASP A 130 -7.54 5.21 12.51
N LEU A 131 -6.96 4.74 13.61
CA LEU A 131 -6.71 3.32 13.85
C LEU A 131 -8.00 2.51 14.08
N ALA A 132 -9.10 3.17 14.43
CA ALA A 132 -10.39 2.50 14.63
C ALA A 132 -11.16 2.34 13.31
N THR A 133 -11.10 3.33 12.43
CA THR A 133 -11.91 3.37 11.21
C THR A 133 -11.11 3.15 9.93
N GLY A 134 -9.79 3.41 9.93
CA GLY A 134 -8.93 3.45 8.76
C GLY A 134 -9.09 4.73 7.93
N GLU A 135 -9.87 5.71 8.40
CA GLU A 135 -10.03 7.01 7.73
C GLU A 135 -8.67 7.74 7.67
N ILE A 136 -8.38 8.35 6.52
CA ILE A 136 -7.10 8.99 6.24
C ILE A 136 -7.33 10.48 6.03
N ARG A 137 -6.54 11.29 6.70
CA ARG A 137 -6.54 12.75 6.59
C ARG A 137 -5.14 13.27 6.33
N LYS A 138 -5.05 14.43 5.70
CA LYS A 138 -3.80 15.15 5.55
C LYS A 138 -3.25 15.52 6.93
N SER A 139 -1.94 15.28 7.14
CA SER A 139 -1.24 15.77 8.32
C SER A 139 -0.57 17.10 8.01
N ASP A 140 -0.74 18.08 8.89
CA ASP A 140 -0.11 19.39 8.76
C ASP A 140 1.38 19.38 9.15
N THR A 141 1.87 18.27 9.71
CA THR A 141 3.26 18.14 10.19
C THR A 141 3.96 16.96 9.52
N ASP A 142 5.20 17.18 9.07
CA ASP A 142 6.12 16.12 8.68
C ASP A 142 6.51 15.32 9.92
N ARG A 143 6.03 14.09 10.03
CA ARG A 143 6.28 13.21 11.19
C ARG A 143 7.70 12.68 11.23
N ASN A 144 8.41 12.68 10.10
CA ASN A 144 9.78 12.20 10.03
C ASN A 144 10.78 13.14 10.73
N THR A 145 10.40 14.39 11.02
CA THR A 145 11.24 15.34 11.73
C THR A 145 11.13 15.21 13.26
N GLN A 146 10.18 14.43 13.80
CA GLN A 146 9.97 14.31 15.25
C GLN A 146 10.35 12.94 15.86
N GLY A 147 10.73 11.95 15.05
CA GLY A 147 11.03 10.60 15.54
C GLY A 147 12.35 10.05 15.03
N GLY A 148 13.40 10.21 15.82
CA GLY A 148 14.60 9.41 15.65
C GLY A 148 14.29 7.94 15.93
N MET A 149 14.75 7.04 15.05
CA MET A 149 14.80 5.58 15.18
C MET A 149 13.45 4.87 15.37
N ASN A 150 12.76 4.64 14.28
CA ASN A 150 11.84 3.52 14.22
C ASN A 150 12.63 2.27 13.83
N THR A 151 13.03 1.48 14.84
CA THR A 151 13.55 0.14 14.61
C THR A 151 12.37 -0.74 14.22
N SER A 152 12.25 -1.02 12.93
CA SER A 152 11.35 -2.08 12.44
C SER A 152 11.59 -3.36 13.24
N PRO A 153 10.55 -4.02 13.75
CA PRO A 153 10.72 -5.35 14.29
C PRO A 153 11.14 -6.27 13.15
N THR A 154 12.41 -6.64 13.14
CA THR A 154 12.96 -7.67 12.25
C THR A 154 12.13 -8.94 12.42
N LYS A 155 11.25 -9.23 11.46
CA LYS A 155 10.69 -10.57 11.32
C LYS A 155 11.85 -11.54 11.16
N LYS A 156 12.02 -12.44 12.12
CA LYS A 156 12.91 -13.61 11.96
C LYS A 156 12.48 -14.32 10.68
N THR A 157 13.34 -14.25 9.68
CA THR A 157 13.27 -15.10 8.50
C THR A 157 13.50 -16.51 8.99
N GLU A 158 12.47 -17.36 9.03
CA GLU A 158 12.69 -18.80 9.12
C GLU A 158 13.37 -19.22 7.83
N GLU A 159 14.59 -19.66 7.99
CA GLU A 159 15.44 -20.22 6.95
C GLU A 159 14.74 -21.46 6.39
N VAL A 160 14.15 -21.33 5.22
CA VAL A 160 13.66 -22.48 4.45
C VAL A 160 14.90 -23.16 3.89
N THR A 161 15.27 -24.28 4.49
CA THR A 161 16.31 -25.17 3.99
C THR A 161 15.89 -25.63 2.59
N GLU A 162 16.63 -25.20 1.60
CA GLU A 162 16.49 -25.63 0.21
C GLU A 162 16.85 -27.14 0.15
N ALA A 163 15.85 -27.96 -0.11
CA ALA A 163 16.06 -29.37 -0.40
C ALA A 163 16.72 -29.48 -1.78
N GLN A 164 17.93 -29.95 -1.83
CA GLN A 164 18.65 -30.27 -3.07
C GLN A 164 17.88 -31.31 -3.89
N PRO A 165 17.85 -31.18 -5.22
CA PRO A 165 17.26 -32.21 -6.07
C PRO A 165 18.11 -33.47 -6.01
N GLY A 166 17.49 -34.58 -5.60
CA GLY A 166 18.12 -35.90 -5.61
C GLY A 166 18.46 -36.32 -7.03
N GLU A 167 19.69 -36.77 -7.24
CA GLU A 167 20.16 -37.45 -8.45
C GLU A 167 19.27 -38.68 -8.75
N ILE A 168 18.64 -38.64 -9.90
CA ILE A 168 17.97 -39.80 -10.47
C ILE A 168 19.03 -40.61 -11.23
N THR A 169 19.68 -41.54 -10.54
CA THR A 169 20.46 -42.62 -11.18
C THR A 169 19.55 -43.79 -11.38
N GLY A 170 19.45 -44.27 -12.62
CA GLY A 170 18.89 -45.61 -12.86
C GLY A 170 17.97 -45.70 -14.07
N ALA A 171 18.51 -45.69 -15.27
CA ALA A 171 17.86 -46.31 -16.42
C ALA A 171 18.11 -47.84 -16.39
N PRO A 172 17.13 -48.70 -16.62
CA PRO A 172 17.39 -50.03 -17.05
C PRO A 172 17.38 -50.10 -18.57
N GLU A 173 18.51 -50.56 -19.10
CA GLU A 173 18.67 -51.11 -20.44
C GLU A 173 17.96 -52.49 -20.54
N ASN A 174 17.55 -52.84 -21.78
CA ASN A 174 17.15 -54.15 -22.32
C ASN A 174 15.68 -54.55 -22.13
N ALA A 175 15.02 -55.13 -23.09
CA ALA A 175 15.40 -55.85 -24.31
C ALA A 175 14.16 -56.16 -25.18
N GLN A 176 14.41 -56.37 -26.47
CA GLN A 176 13.66 -57.08 -27.53
C GLN A 176 12.42 -56.41 -28.11
#